data_f77a381df5145de3680d2a2abd83f631
#
_entry.id   f77a381df5145de3680d2a2abd83f631
#
_cell.length_a   1.000
_cell.length_b   1.000
_cell.length_c   1.000
_cell.angle_alpha   90.00
_cell.angle_beta   90.00
_cell.angle_gamma   90.00
#
_symmetry.space_group_name_H-M   'P 1'
#
loop_
_entity.id
_entity.type
_entity.pdbx_description
1 polymer ?
#
loop_
_entity_poly.entity_id
_entity_poly.type
_entity_poly.pdbx_seq_one_letter_code
_entity_poly.pdbx_strand_id
1 'polypeptide(L)'
;MGGVWGLASATALENLPVEARGLASGVMQQGYAVGYLIAAVVNLYLVPQTNWRSLFWTGAGISAFAAVVRALLPESQFFLRAQEEKQDQIEKPVQSKTRVFFHEVKQMLKNHWLLAIYAVLLMSGFNFLSHGSQDLYPTYLQESKGFSKFNATVATIIGNCGAIAYVFLLGGFLIIV
;
A
#
# COMPACT_ATOMS: atom_id res chain seq x y z
N MET A 1 -8.16 -6.12 5.68
CA MET A 1 -7.03 -5.20 5.36
C MET A 1 -7.15 -4.58 3.97
N GLY A 2 -7.76 -5.22 2.96
CA GLY A 2 -7.80 -4.71 1.59
C GLY A 2 -8.48 -3.35 1.37
N GLY A 3 -9.47 -2.97 2.17
CA GLY A 3 -10.16 -1.68 2.01
C GLY A 3 -9.38 -0.46 2.51
N VAL A 4 -8.51 -0.62 3.48
CA VAL A 4 -7.77 0.49 4.11
C VAL A 4 -6.77 1.12 3.13
N TRP A 5 -6.10 0.32 2.32
CA TRP A 5 -5.13 0.81 1.35
C TRP A 5 -5.78 1.67 0.26
N GLY A 6 -6.91 1.22 -0.30
CA GLY A 6 -7.65 1.99 -1.30
C GLY A 6 -8.18 3.32 -0.77
N LEU A 7 -8.73 3.33 0.46
CA LEU A 7 -9.22 4.54 1.12
C LEU A 7 -8.07 5.51 1.43
N ALA A 8 -6.94 5.03 1.95
CA ALA A 8 -5.77 5.85 2.23
C ALA A 8 -5.20 6.48 0.95
N SER A 9 -5.12 5.70 -0.15
CA SER A 9 -4.68 6.19 -1.45
C SER A 9 -5.61 7.27 -1.98
N ALA A 10 -6.93 7.03 -1.96
CA ALA A 10 -7.92 7.99 -2.42
C ALA A 10 -7.81 9.31 -1.63
N THR A 11 -7.83 9.23 -0.29
CA THR A 11 -7.73 10.41 0.58
C THR A 11 -6.44 11.21 0.36
N ALA A 12 -5.32 10.52 0.17
CA ALA A 12 -4.03 11.20 -0.05
C ALA A 12 -3.97 11.89 -1.42
N LEU A 13 -4.55 11.27 -2.47
CA LEU A 13 -4.50 11.80 -3.83
C LEU A 13 -5.56 12.88 -4.11
N GLU A 14 -6.70 12.85 -3.40
CA GLU A 14 -7.78 13.85 -3.55
C GLU A 14 -7.31 15.27 -3.24
N ASN A 15 -6.41 15.43 -2.26
CA ASN A 15 -5.90 16.73 -1.81
C ASN A 15 -4.73 17.28 -2.65
N LEU A 16 -4.31 16.56 -3.69
CA LEU A 16 -3.14 16.92 -4.50
C LEU A 16 -3.55 17.40 -5.90
N PRO A 17 -2.83 18.41 -6.45
CA PRO A 17 -3.01 18.82 -7.83
C PRO A 17 -2.72 17.64 -8.77
N VAL A 18 -3.34 17.66 -9.95
CA VAL A 18 -3.31 16.53 -10.90
C VAL A 18 -1.88 16.15 -11.28
N GLU A 19 -1.01 17.15 -11.43
CA GLU A 19 0.40 16.99 -11.79
C GLU A 19 1.21 16.24 -10.72
N ALA A 20 0.87 16.44 -9.43
CA ALA A 20 1.56 15.82 -8.32
C ALA A 20 1.04 14.41 -7.96
N ARG A 21 -0.14 14.01 -8.46
CA ARG A 21 -0.78 12.71 -8.12
C ARG A 21 0.07 11.52 -8.52
N GLY A 22 0.72 11.59 -9.70
CA GLY A 22 1.59 10.53 -10.17
C GLY A 22 2.78 10.28 -9.24
N LEU A 23 3.48 11.36 -8.88
CA LEU A 23 4.61 11.29 -7.93
C LEU A 23 4.16 10.80 -6.55
N ALA A 24 3.09 11.37 -6.03
CA ALA A 24 2.56 10.99 -4.71
C ALA A 24 2.12 9.53 -4.65
N SER A 25 1.47 9.02 -5.71
CA SER A 25 1.14 7.60 -5.83
C SER A 25 2.39 6.72 -5.84
N GLY A 26 3.44 7.12 -6.57
CA GLY A 26 4.73 6.44 -6.57
C GLY A 26 5.36 6.40 -5.18
N VAL A 27 5.39 7.53 -4.47
CA VAL A 27 5.93 7.62 -3.10
C VAL A 27 5.12 6.76 -2.13
N MET A 28 3.79 6.77 -2.22
CA MET A 28 2.94 5.92 -1.38
C MET A 28 3.21 4.43 -1.59
N GLN A 29 3.44 4.03 -2.84
CA GLN A 29 3.77 2.64 -3.16
C GLN A 29 5.11 2.20 -2.57
N GLN A 30 6.06 3.14 -2.36
CA GLN A 30 7.34 2.85 -1.70
C GLN A 30 7.21 2.50 -0.23
N GLY A 31 6.09 2.79 0.41
CA GLY A 31 5.81 2.38 1.80
C GLY A 31 5.96 0.87 2.00
N TYR A 32 5.62 0.07 0.99
CA TYR A 32 5.81 -1.39 1.02
C TYR A 32 7.31 -1.76 1.03
N ALA A 33 8.10 -1.20 0.12
CA ALA A 33 9.55 -1.48 0.03
C ALA A 33 10.29 -1.02 1.29
N VAL A 34 9.93 0.14 1.83
CA VAL A 34 10.50 0.67 3.08
C VAL A 34 10.12 -0.22 4.27
N GLY A 35 8.86 -0.65 4.36
CA GLY A 35 8.41 -1.57 5.41
C GLY A 35 9.15 -2.90 5.36
N TYR A 36 9.33 -3.45 4.16
CA TYR A 36 10.08 -4.68 3.96
C TYR A 36 11.57 -4.53 4.31
N LEU A 37 12.18 -3.39 3.97
CA LEU A 37 13.55 -3.04 4.34
C LEU A 37 13.73 -2.99 5.86
N ILE A 38 12.83 -2.30 6.57
CA ILE A 38 12.84 -2.22 8.03
C ILE A 38 12.72 -3.62 8.64
N ALA A 39 11.79 -4.43 8.15
CA ALA A 39 11.61 -5.81 8.63
C ALA A 39 12.86 -6.67 8.40
N ALA A 40 13.53 -6.53 7.24
CA ALA A 40 14.76 -7.24 6.92
C ALA A 40 15.93 -6.83 7.85
N VAL A 41 16.06 -5.53 8.13
CA VAL A 41 17.08 -5.01 9.06
C VAL A 41 16.81 -5.49 10.49
N VAL A 42 15.57 -5.42 10.96
CA VAL A 42 15.18 -5.94 12.29
C VAL A 42 15.44 -7.44 12.38
N ASN A 43 15.10 -8.19 11.33
CA ASN A 43 15.38 -9.63 11.28
C ASN A 43 16.88 -9.93 11.36
N LEU A 44 17.71 -9.12 10.72
CA LEU A 44 19.16 -9.34 10.67
C LEU A 44 19.84 -9.06 12.02
N TYR A 45 19.46 -7.97 12.69
CA TYR A 45 20.16 -7.49 13.90
C TYR A 45 19.47 -7.85 15.20
N LEU A 46 18.13 -7.80 15.25
CA LEU A 46 17.39 -7.93 16.50
C LEU A 46 16.99 -9.38 16.79
N VAL A 47 16.56 -10.13 15.77
CA VAL A 47 16.07 -11.51 15.94
C VAL A 47 17.18 -12.45 16.47
N PRO A 48 18.44 -12.39 16.01
CA PRO A 48 19.50 -13.26 16.54
C PRO A 48 19.83 -13.01 18.03
N GLN A 49 19.59 -11.78 18.51
CA GLN A 49 19.90 -11.38 19.89
C GLN A 49 18.74 -11.60 20.86
N THR A 50 17.50 -11.66 20.35
CA THR A 50 16.30 -11.74 21.17
C THR A 50 15.47 -13.00 20.84
N ASN A 51 14.43 -12.81 20.05
CA ASN A 51 13.50 -13.85 19.62
C ASN A 51 12.75 -13.39 18.37
N TRP A 52 12.17 -14.30 17.60
CA TRP A 52 11.30 -13.99 16.45
C TRP A 52 10.11 -13.07 16.83
N ARG A 53 9.68 -13.08 18.10
CA ARG A 53 8.62 -12.20 18.63
C ARG A 53 8.98 -10.71 18.58
N SER A 54 10.26 -10.36 18.59
CA SER A 54 10.71 -8.97 18.51
C SER A 54 10.30 -8.29 17.20
N LEU A 55 10.17 -9.02 16.09
CA LEU A 55 9.64 -8.52 14.84
C LEU A 55 8.20 -8.00 14.99
N PHE A 56 7.35 -8.78 15.68
CA PHE A 56 5.96 -8.40 15.91
C PHE A 56 5.85 -7.20 16.86
N TRP A 57 6.67 -7.15 17.92
CA TRP A 57 6.70 -6.01 18.81
C TRP A 57 7.17 -4.73 18.13
N THR A 58 8.17 -4.82 17.26
CA THR A 58 8.62 -3.69 16.45
C THR A 58 7.52 -3.21 15.50
N GLY A 59 6.87 -4.13 14.80
CA GLY A 59 5.74 -3.82 13.91
C GLY A 59 4.56 -3.19 14.66
N ALA A 60 4.22 -3.73 15.83
CA ALA A 60 3.17 -3.17 16.68
C ALA A 60 3.53 -1.76 17.19
N GLY A 61 4.79 -1.54 17.56
CA GLY A 61 5.28 -0.22 18.00
C GLY A 61 5.19 0.83 16.89
N ILE A 62 5.63 0.49 15.67
CA ILE A 62 5.52 1.38 14.49
C ILE A 62 4.05 1.68 14.18
N SER A 63 3.18 0.67 14.23
CA SER A 63 1.74 0.84 13.99
C SER A 63 1.08 1.71 15.05
N ALA A 64 1.43 1.53 16.33
CA ALA A 64 0.94 2.38 17.41
C ALA A 64 1.41 3.82 17.26
N PHE A 65 2.68 4.03 16.90
CA PHE A 65 3.22 5.36 16.62
C PHE A 65 2.46 6.03 15.46
N ALA A 66 2.24 5.31 14.36
CA ALA A 66 1.47 5.82 13.23
C ALA A 66 0.03 6.18 13.62
N ALA A 67 -0.62 5.38 14.48
CA ALA A 67 -1.96 5.66 15.00
C ALA A 67 -1.99 6.94 15.84
N VAL A 68 -0.99 7.15 16.70
CA VAL A 68 -0.86 8.38 17.50
C VAL A 68 -0.65 9.59 16.58
N VAL A 69 0.27 9.50 15.62
CA VAL A 69 0.49 10.58 14.65
C VAL A 69 -0.80 10.91 13.90
N ARG A 70 -1.53 9.88 13.43
CA ARG A 70 -2.82 10.07 12.75
C ARG A 70 -3.87 10.74 13.65
N ALA A 71 -3.91 10.41 14.93
CA ALA A 71 -4.84 11.02 15.90
C ALA A 71 -4.53 12.50 16.18
N LEU A 72 -3.26 12.90 16.05
CA LEU A 72 -2.82 14.28 16.23
C LEU A 72 -3.01 15.16 14.97
N LEU A 73 -3.16 14.54 13.79
CA LEU A 73 -3.38 15.27 12.54
C LEU A 73 -4.85 15.71 12.44
N PRO A 74 -5.11 16.95 12.01
CA PRO A 74 -6.48 17.43 11.77
C PRO A 74 -7.13 16.62 10.63
N GLU A 75 -8.46 16.53 10.69
CA GLU A 75 -9.25 15.93 9.61
C GLU A 75 -9.08 16.69 8.29
N SER A 76 -9.11 15.96 7.18
CA SER A 76 -9.03 16.55 5.84
C SER A 76 -10.19 17.53 5.61
N GLN A 77 -9.89 18.72 5.05
CA GLN A 77 -10.92 19.71 4.70
C GLN A 77 -11.97 19.15 3.73
N PHE A 78 -11.58 18.23 2.84
CA PHE A 78 -12.54 17.54 1.96
C PHE A 78 -13.50 16.63 2.74
N PHE A 79 -13.02 15.95 3.77
CA PHE A 79 -13.88 15.15 4.63
C PHE A 79 -14.88 16.02 5.40
N LEU A 80 -14.43 17.15 5.93
CA LEU A 80 -15.29 18.10 6.64
C LEU A 80 -16.37 18.69 5.71
N ARG A 81 -16.01 19.12 4.50
CA ARG A 81 -16.98 19.60 3.49
C ARG A 81 -17.97 18.50 3.06
N ALA A 82 -17.47 17.28 2.81
CA ALA A 82 -18.35 16.15 2.49
C ALA A 82 -19.27 15.77 3.65
N GLN A 83 -18.90 16.05 4.87
CA GLN A 83 -19.73 15.87 6.06
C GLN A 83 -20.79 16.97 6.16
N GLU A 84 -20.44 18.22 5.89
CA GLU A 84 -21.37 19.35 5.83
C GLU A 84 -22.42 19.14 4.74
N GLU A 85 -22.01 18.79 3.51
CA GLU A 85 -22.94 18.48 2.41
C GLU A 85 -23.88 17.31 2.72
N LYS A 86 -23.41 16.33 3.51
CA LYS A 86 -24.27 15.21 3.97
C LYS A 86 -25.26 15.65 5.04
N GLN A 87 -24.92 16.62 5.86
CA GLN A 87 -25.78 17.13 6.91
C GLN A 87 -26.94 17.93 6.33
N ASP A 88 -26.69 18.70 5.26
CA ASP A 88 -27.71 19.43 4.50
C ASP A 88 -28.66 18.51 3.69
N GLN A 89 -28.24 17.28 3.41
CA GLN A 89 -29.04 16.28 2.67
C GLN A 89 -29.88 15.35 3.56
N ILE A 90 -29.89 15.53 4.88
CA ILE A 90 -30.65 14.68 5.83
C ILE A 90 -32.16 14.81 5.66
N GLU A 91 -32.67 15.78 4.91
CA GLU A 91 -34.12 15.92 4.61
C GLU A 91 -34.65 14.97 3.52
N LYS A 92 -33.81 14.16 2.86
CA LYS A 92 -34.35 13.17 1.89
C LYS A 92 -34.37 11.77 2.48
N PRO A 93 -35.47 10.98 2.25
CA PRO A 93 -35.59 9.65 2.84
C PRO A 93 -34.43 8.78 2.47
N VAL A 94 -33.72 8.30 3.49
CA VAL A 94 -32.51 7.46 3.37
C VAL A 94 -32.95 6.11 2.78
N GLN A 95 -32.96 6.01 1.46
CA GLN A 95 -32.83 4.70 0.83
C GLN A 95 -31.50 4.11 1.33
N SER A 96 -31.56 2.89 1.88
CA SER A 96 -30.40 2.21 2.47
C SER A 96 -29.21 2.34 1.52
N LYS A 97 -28.18 3.12 1.90
CA LYS A 97 -26.98 3.38 1.11
C LYS A 97 -26.34 2.08 0.61
N THR A 98 -26.49 1.03 1.39
CA THR A 98 -26.05 -0.32 1.05
C THR A 98 -26.83 -0.89 -0.16
N ARG A 99 -28.12 -0.65 -0.25
CA ARG A 99 -28.95 -1.15 -1.37
C ARG A 99 -28.63 -0.42 -2.68
N VAL A 100 -28.42 0.90 -2.62
CA VAL A 100 -27.98 1.71 -3.77
C VAL A 100 -26.62 1.25 -4.24
N PHE A 101 -25.65 1.10 -3.34
CA PHE A 101 -24.32 0.60 -3.66
C PHE A 101 -24.35 -0.78 -4.34
N PHE A 102 -25.08 -1.74 -3.79
CA PHE A 102 -25.22 -3.06 -4.41
C PHE A 102 -25.91 -3.01 -5.78
N HIS A 103 -26.86 -2.10 -5.96
CA HIS A 103 -27.52 -1.92 -7.25
C HIS A 103 -26.55 -1.36 -8.29
N GLU A 104 -25.78 -0.33 -7.95
CA GLU A 104 -24.78 0.29 -8.81
C GLU A 104 -23.65 -0.70 -9.18
N VAL A 105 -23.13 -1.45 -8.21
CA VAL A 105 -22.13 -2.50 -8.45
C VAL A 105 -22.69 -3.57 -9.39
N LYS A 106 -23.92 -4.03 -9.16
CA LYS A 106 -24.56 -5.03 -10.04
C LYS A 106 -24.75 -4.50 -11.46
N GLN A 107 -25.15 -3.25 -11.60
CA GLN A 107 -25.34 -2.60 -12.91
C GLN A 107 -24.01 -2.41 -13.64
N MET A 108 -22.95 -1.99 -12.93
CA MET A 108 -21.59 -1.89 -13.46
C MET A 108 -21.06 -3.23 -13.92
N LEU A 109 -21.22 -4.28 -13.10
CA LEU A 109 -20.80 -5.64 -13.46
C LEU A 109 -21.58 -6.17 -14.68
N LYS A 110 -22.87 -5.88 -14.77
CA LYS A 110 -23.69 -6.33 -15.91
C LYS A 110 -23.28 -5.65 -17.21
N ASN A 111 -22.94 -4.35 -17.16
CA ASN A 111 -22.60 -3.57 -18.33
C ASN A 111 -21.13 -3.74 -18.78
N HIS A 112 -20.23 -4.00 -17.82
CA HIS A 112 -18.78 -4.03 -18.04
C HIS A 112 -18.10 -5.30 -17.52
N TRP A 113 -18.80 -6.44 -17.57
CA TRP A 113 -18.27 -7.69 -17.02
C TRP A 113 -16.94 -8.15 -17.63
N LEU A 114 -16.74 -7.95 -18.94
CA LEU A 114 -15.47 -8.24 -19.62
C LEU A 114 -14.34 -7.39 -19.08
N LEU A 115 -14.59 -6.10 -18.88
CA LEU A 115 -13.60 -5.18 -18.29
C LEU A 115 -13.26 -5.57 -16.84
N ALA A 116 -14.27 -6.01 -16.08
CA ALA A 116 -14.07 -6.48 -14.72
C ALA A 116 -13.19 -7.75 -14.68
N ILE A 117 -13.45 -8.73 -15.54
CA ILE A 117 -12.61 -9.94 -15.68
C ILE A 117 -11.18 -9.57 -16.10
N TYR A 118 -11.04 -8.71 -17.10
CA TYR A 118 -9.73 -8.23 -17.54
C TYR A 118 -8.96 -7.55 -16.40
N ALA A 119 -9.60 -6.67 -15.66
CA ALA A 119 -8.98 -5.99 -14.52
C ALA A 119 -8.55 -6.97 -13.41
N VAL A 120 -9.39 -7.97 -13.09
CA VAL A 120 -9.05 -9.01 -12.11
C VAL A 120 -7.85 -9.84 -12.57
N LEU A 121 -7.84 -10.29 -13.82
CA LEU A 121 -6.73 -11.08 -14.37
C LEU A 121 -5.43 -10.27 -14.41
N LEU A 122 -5.52 -9.01 -14.84
CA LEU A 122 -4.38 -8.11 -14.89
C LEU A 122 -3.80 -7.87 -13.50
N MET A 123 -4.64 -7.54 -12.52
CA MET A 123 -4.22 -7.33 -11.13
C MET A 123 -3.68 -8.61 -10.48
N SER A 124 -4.28 -9.76 -10.78
CA SER A 124 -3.76 -11.05 -10.33
C SER A 124 -2.37 -11.32 -10.91
N GLY A 125 -2.18 -11.07 -12.21
CA GLY A 125 -0.88 -11.21 -12.86
C GLY A 125 0.20 -10.31 -12.24
N PHE A 126 -0.10 -9.04 -11.98
CA PHE A 126 0.81 -8.13 -11.29
C PHE A 126 1.12 -8.57 -9.86
N ASN A 127 0.13 -9.06 -9.11
CA ASN A 127 0.36 -9.59 -7.76
C ASN A 127 1.25 -10.83 -7.79
N PHE A 128 1.01 -11.77 -8.72
CA PHE A 128 1.87 -12.94 -8.89
C PHE A 128 3.31 -12.55 -9.24
N LEU A 129 3.48 -11.59 -10.14
CA LEU A 129 4.81 -11.11 -10.52
C LEU A 129 5.52 -10.47 -9.32
N SER A 130 4.84 -9.59 -8.60
CA SER A 130 5.41 -8.85 -7.47
C SER A 130 5.74 -9.78 -6.31
N HIS A 131 4.78 -10.53 -5.80
CA HIS A 131 4.97 -11.42 -4.66
C HIS A 131 5.82 -12.64 -5.01
N GLY A 132 5.67 -13.21 -6.19
CA GLY A 132 6.50 -14.31 -6.65
C GLY A 132 7.99 -13.93 -6.76
N SER A 133 8.29 -12.74 -7.24
CA SER A 133 9.68 -12.28 -7.35
C SER A 133 10.27 -11.79 -6.03
N GLN A 134 9.50 -11.12 -5.18
CA GLN A 134 10.02 -10.51 -3.94
C GLN A 134 9.97 -11.45 -2.74
N ASP A 135 8.85 -12.12 -2.51
CA ASP A 135 8.65 -12.92 -1.30
C ASP A 135 9.34 -14.30 -1.39
N LEU A 136 9.36 -14.90 -2.58
CA LEU A 136 10.01 -16.19 -2.79
C LEU A 136 11.51 -16.10 -3.04
N TYR A 137 12.03 -14.93 -3.42
CA TYR A 137 13.44 -14.75 -3.75
C TYR A 137 14.40 -15.10 -2.60
N PRO A 138 14.18 -14.66 -1.35
CA PRO A 138 15.04 -15.04 -0.23
C PRO A 138 15.03 -16.55 0.03
N THR A 139 13.89 -17.21 -0.08
CA THR A 139 13.75 -18.66 0.07
C THR A 139 14.49 -19.39 -1.05
N TYR A 140 14.33 -18.95 -2.29
CA TYR A 140 15.06 -19.51 -3.44
C TYR A 140 16.57 -19.41 -3.26
N LEU A 141 17.08 -18.28 -2.78
CA LEU A 141 18.52 -18.12 -2.51
C LEU A 141 19.02 -19.10 -1.44
N GLN A 142 18.24 -19.35 -0.40
CA GLN A 142 18.61 -20.24 0.68
C GLN A 142 18.50 -21.72 0.27
N GLU A 143 17.37 -22.13 -0.28
CA GLU A 143 17.08 -23.55 -0.56
C GLU A 143 17.70 -24.04 -1.86
N SER A 144 17.64 -23.24 -2.94
CA SER A 144 18.11 -23.68 -4.27
C SER A 144 19.55 -23.31 -4.54
N LYS A 145 20.05 -22.19 -3.96
CA LYS A 145 21.43 -21.70 -4.18
C LYS A 145 22.34 -21.92 -2.98
N GLY A 146 21.84 -22.40 -1.84
CA GLY A 146 22.64 -22.71 -0.66
C GLY A 146 23.21 -21.48 0.04
N PHE A 147 22.65 -20.29 -0.17
CA PHE A 147 23.12 -19.08 0.50
C PHE A 147 22.78 -19.14 1.99
N SER A 148 23.68 -18.60 2.82
CA SER A 148 23.38 -18.41 4.24
C SER A 148 22.22 -17.43 4.42
N LYS A 149 21.50 -17.54 5.54
CA LYS A 149 20.41 -16.60 5.89
C LYS A 149 20.88 -15.15 5.84
N PHE A 150 22.10 -14.90 6.31
CA PHE A 150 22.70 -13.56 6.30
C PHE A 150 22.83 -13.03 4.86
N ASN A 151 23.44 -13.79 3.95
CA ASN A 151 23.67 -13.37 2.57
C ASN A 151 22.36 -13.19 1.81
N ALA A 152 21.36 -14.05 2.04
CA ALA A 152 20.05 -13.92 1.44
C ALA A 152 19.33 -12.64 1.92
N THR A 153 19.42 -12.32 3.21
CA THR A 153 18.85 -11.09 3.77
C THR A 153 19.57 -9.84 3.23
N VAL A 154 20.90 -9.86 3.14
CA VAL A 154 21.67 -8.74 2.56
C VAL A 154 21.30 -8.53 1.09
N ALA A 155 21.17 -9.60 0.30
CA ALA A 155 20.72 -9.50 -1.10
C ALA A 155 19.32 -8.86 -1.21
N THR A 156 18.42 -9.23 -0.31
CA THR A 156 17.08 -8.64 -0.23
C THR A 156 17.11 -7.14 0.12
N ILE A 157 17.97 -6.74 1.06
CA ILE A 157 18.18 -5.33 1.44
C ILE A 157 18.68 -4.52 0.23
N ILE A 158 19.69 -5.02 -0.47
CA ILE A 158 20.24 -4.37 -1.66
C ILE A 158 19.18 -4.20 -2.74
N GLY A 159 18.38 -5.25 -3.00
CA GLY A 159 17.29 -5.21 -3.97
C GLY A 159 16.24 -4.16 -3.64
N ASN A 160 15.82 -4.07 -2.37
CA ASN A 160 14.84 -3.06 -1.92
C ASN A 160 15.41 -1.64 -1.96
N CYS A 161 16.68 -1.44 -1.61
CA CYS A 161 17.35 -0.14 -1.77
C CYS A 161 17.37 0.29 -3.25
N GLY A 162 17.66 -0.65 -4.16
CA GLY A 162 17.62 -0.41 -5.61
C GLY A 162 16.23 -0.03 -6.10
N ALA A 163 15.19 -0.71 -5.63
CA ALA A 163 13.79 -0.41 -5.98
C ALA A 163 13.38 1.00 -5.51
N ILE A 164 13.76 1.39 -4.30
CA ILE A 164 13.50 2.73 -3.76
C ILE A 164 14.23 3.78 -4.61
N ALA A 165 15.52 3.60 -4.86
CA ALA A 165 16.33 4.51 -5.66
C ALA A 165 15.77 4.70 -7.08
N TYR A 166 15.32 3.61 -7.73
CA TYR A 166 14.75 3.63 -9.07
C TYR A 166 13.50 4.53 -9.16
N VAL A 167 12.59 4.46 -8.18
CA VAL A 167 11.37 5.29 -8.20
C VAL A 167 11.70 6.77 -8.02
N PHE A 168 12.68 7.12 -7.18
CA PHE A 168 13.10 8.51 -7.04
C PHE A 168 13.78 9.04 -8.31
N LEU A 169 14.59 8.21 -8.99
CA LEU A 169 15.24 8.59 -10.25
C LEU A 169 14.21 8.78 -11.37
N LEU A 170 13.27 7.86 -11.54
CA LEU A 170 12.22 7.99 -12.56
C LEU A 170 11.22 9.08 -12.22
N GLY A 171 10.80 9.21 -10.96
CA GLY A 171 9.90 10.26 -10.52
C GLY A 171 10.49 11.66 -10.75
N GLY A 172 11.79 11.84 -10.49
CA GLY A 172 12.51 13.07 -10.79
C GLY A 172 12.60 13.34 -12.29
N PHE A 173 12.81 12.31 -13.12
CA PHE A 173 12.88 12.46 -14.58
C PHE A 173 11.52 12.85 -15.20
N LEU A 174 10.41 12.27 -14.71
CA LEU A 174 9.06 12.57 -15.19
C LEU A 174 8.55 13.97 -14.82
N ILE A 175 9.17 14.64 -13.83
CA ILE A 175 8.83 16.03 -13.49
C ILE A 175 9.57 17.03 -14.39
N ILE A 176 10.69 16.62 -15.00
CA ILE A 176 11.54 17.49 -15.83
C ILE A 176 11.10 17.47 -17.30
N VAL A 177 10.35 16.45 -17.73
CA VAL A 177 9.82 16.30 -19.09
C VAL A 177 8.34 16.67 -19.12
#